data_a34a14960b45eb9d3112ea7234d50761
#
_entry.id   a34a14960b45eb9d3112ea7234d50761
#
_cell.length_a   1.000
_cell.length_b   1.000
_cell.length_c   1.000
_cell.angle_alpha   90.00
_cell.angle_beta   90.00
_cell.angle_gamma   90.00
#
_symmetry.space_group_name_H-M   'P 1'
#
loop_
_entity.id
_entity.type
_entity.pdbx_description
1 polymer ?
#
loop_
_entity_poly.entity_id
_entity_poly.type
_entity_poly.pdbx_seq_one_letter_code
_entity_poly.pdbx_strand_id
1 'polypeptide(L)'
;MTTSHSKQIRSIVTSEGNVEISIVRVDKPIPADDEVLIEVHAAPINPSDIGLLLTFAGDLSNINISESGDDLVASIKIHPGLMASMKPRLDKSLAVGNEGAGIVVDAGKNVKELIGKTVGLAGGSMYSQYICVPAINCLVMEEGTTPKEAASSFVNPLTALSFIETMKMENHSAIVHTAAASNLGQMLVKICKDDGIPLVNIVRKQEQVDILKNIGAEYVCNTSDPDFMKTLIKAVVETGATLGFDATGGGNNGCLLYTSDAADDVVG
;
A
#
# COMPACT_ATOMS: atom_id res chain seq x y z
N MET A 1 23.50 -18.71 20.42
CA MET A 1 24.42 -18.13 19.42
C MET A 1 23.61 -17.11 18.65
N THR A 2 23.88 -15.81 18.81
CA THR A 2 23.22 -14.75 18.02
C THR A 2 23.72 -14.88 16.58
N THR A 3 22.81 -15.10 15.65
CA THR A 3 23.14 -15.13 14.22
C THR A 3 23.70 -13.78 13.80
N SER A 4 24.91 -13.76 13.23
CA SER A 4 25.57 -12.53 12.73
C SER A 4 24.97 -12.04 11.40
N HIS A 5 24.06 -12.82 10.81
CA HIS A 5 23.47 -12.56 9.49
C HIS A 5 21.95 -12.49 9.55
N SER A 6 21.40 -11.78 8.59
CA SER A 6 19.96 -11.58 8.33
C SER A 6 19.66 -11.94 6.88
N LYS A 7 18.45 -12.42 6.60
CA LYS A 7 17.96 -12.59 5.23
C LYS A 7 17.11 -11.38 4.83
N GLN A 8 17.24 -10.98 3.57
CA GLN A 8 16.50 -9.86 2.99
C GLN A 8 16.11 -10.18 1.57
N ILE A 9 14.88 -9.81 1.19
CA ILE A 9 14.46 -9.85 -0.22
C ILE A 9 14.93 -8.59 -0.92
N ARG A 10 15.51 -8.76 -2.10
CA ARG A 10 15.97 -7.67 -2.97
C ARG A 10 15.44 -7.83 -4.38
N SER A 11 15.28 -6.70 -5.07
CA SER A 11 14.89 -6.64 -6.48
C SER A 11 15.94 -5.86 -7.28
N ILE A 12 16.32 -6.40 -8.44
CA ILE A 12 17.23 -5.75 -9.38
C ILE A 12 16.64 -5.83 -10.79
N VAL A 13 16.80 -4.77 -11.55
CA VAL A 13 16.56 -4.78 -13.01
C VAL A 13 17.91 -4.88 -13.68
N THR A 14 18.13 -5.98 -14.41
CA THR A 14 19.42 -6.23 -15.07
C THR A 14 19.50 -5.58 -16.43
N SER A 15 20.72 -5.25 -16.88
CA SER A 15 20.98 -4.74 -18.23
C SER A 15 20.61 -5.74 -19.34
N GLU A 16 20.52 -7.05 -19.01
CA GLU A 16 20.05 -8.11 -19.91
C GLU A 16 18.54 -8.14 -20.09
N GLY A 17 17.81 -7.25 -19.41
CA GLY A 17 16.36 -7.10 -19.53
C GLY A 17 15.56 -8.09 -18.70
N ASN A 18 16.04 -8.43 -17.52
CA ASN A 18 15.28 -9.20 -16.53
C ASN A 18 15.02 -8.35 -15.28
N VAL A 19 13.93 -8.65 -14.58
CA VAL A 19 13.81 -8.33 -13.16
C VAL A 19 14.15 -9.61 -12.38
N GLU A 20 15.03 -9.48 -11.40
CA GLU A 20 15.41 -10.57 -10.52
C GLU A 20 15.02 -10.25 -9.09
N ILE A 21 14.34 -11.18 -8.46
CA ILE A 21 13.97 -11.12 -7.05
C ILE A 21 14.79 -12.19 -6.35
N SER A 22 15.56 -11.80 -5.35
CA SER A 22 16.47 -12.70 -4.64
C SER A 22 16.32 -12.61 -3.13
N ILE A 23 16.54 -13.73 -2.46
CA ILE A 23 16.76 -13.76 -1.00
C ILE A 23 18.28 -13.74 -0.81
N VAL A 24 18.78 -12.68 -0.19
CA VAL A 24 20.20 -12.49 0.06
C VAL A 24 20.52 -12.52 1.55
N ARG A 25 21.73 -12.92 1.89
CA ARG A 25 22.27 -12.76 3.23
C ARG A 25 22.95 -11.40 3.36
N VAL A 26 22.63 -10.69 4.41
CA VAL A 26 23.24 -9.41 4.79
C VAL A 26 23.72 -9.51 6.24
N ASP A 27 24.66 -8.68 6.63
CA ASP A 27 25.03 -8.59 8.03
C ASP A 27 23.85 -8.07 8.85
N LYS A 28 23.65 -8.65 10.05
CA LYS A 28 22.65 -8.14 10.98
C LYS A 28 23.06 -6.74 11.40
N PRO A 29 22.22 -5.71 11.16
CA PRO A 29 22.60 -4.34 11.47
C PRO A 29 22.71 -4.11 12.98
N ILE A 30 23.49 -3.10 13.37
CA ILE A 30 23.70 -2.66 14.75
C ILE A 30 23.12 -1.26 14.87
N PRO A 31 22.23 -1.01 15.84
CA PRO A 31 21.59 0.29 15.98
C PRO A 31 22.57 1.37 16.42
N ALA A 32 22.51 2.54 15.81
CA ALA A 32 23.18 3.75 16.29
C ALA A 32 22.47 4.30 17.54
N ASP A 33 22.99 5.39 18.11
CA ASP A 33 22.55 5.93 19.40
C ASP A 33 21.03 6.18 19.52
N ASP A 34 20.39 6.64 18.43
CA ASP A 34 18.96 6.98 18.35
C ASP A 34 18.15 6.00 17.48
N GLU A 35 18.74 4.85 17.15
CA GLU A 35 18.12 3.81 16.34
C GLU A 35 17.67 2.61 17.17
N VAL A 36 16.71 1.89 16.64
CA VAL A 36 16.27 0.59 17.15
C VAL A 36 16.53 -0.51 16.13
N LEU A 37 16.91 -1.68 16.60
CA LEU A 37 16.95 -2.91 15.83
C LEU A 37 15.64 -3.66 16.00
N ILE A 38 14.94 -3.84 14.89
CA ILE A 38 13.65 -4.51 14.86
C ILE A 38 13.80 -5.89 14.23
N GLU A 39 13.33 -6.92 14.94
CA GLU A 39 13.05 -8.22 14.36
C GLU A 39 11.69 -8.15 13.68
N VAL A 40 11.67 -8.19 12.34
CA VAL A 40 10.44 -8.06 11.54
C VAL A 40 9.68 -9.38 11.56
N HIS A 41 8.44 -9.34 12.01
CA HIS A 41 7.58 -10.52 12.12
C HIS A 41 6.48 -10.57 11.06
N ALA A 42 6.05 -9.42 10.56
CA ALA A 42 5.00 -9.33 9.54
C ALA A 42 5.18 -8.10 8.65
N ALA A 43 4.94 -8.28 7.37
CA ALA A 43 4.88 -7.22 6.37
C ALA A 43 3.78 -7.56 5.36
N PRO A 44 2.86 -6.64 5.04
CA PRO A 44 1.84 -6.86 4.03
C PRO A 44 2.44 -6.78 2.62
N ILE A 45 1.70 -7.28 1.65
CA ILE A 45 2.00 -7.08 0.24
C ILE A 45 0.99 -6.06 -0.30
N ASN A 46 1.43 -4.83 -0.47
CA ASN A 46 0.65 -3.77 -1.07
C ASN A 46 0.79 -3.78 -2.61
N PRO A 47 -0.15 -3.22 -3.38
CA PRO A 47 0.01 -3.05 -4.82
C PRO A 47 1.30 -2.32 -5.21
N SER A 48 1.75 -1.37 -4.40
CA SER A 48 3.03 -0.66 -4.59
C SER A 48 4.26 -1.55 -4.41
N ASP A 49 4.19 -2.57 -3.54
CA ASP A 49 5.25 -3.58 -3.41
C ASP A 49 5.32 -4.46 -4.66
N ILE A 50 4.18 -4.90 -5.17
CA ILE A 50 4.09 -5.64 -6.44
C ILE A 50 4.64 -4.78 -7.58
N GLY A 51 4.34 -3.47 -7.55
CA GLY A 51 4.90 -2.49 -8.46
C GLY A 51 6.42 -2.52 -8.47
N LEU A 52 7.06 -2.46 -7.33
CA LEU A 52 8.51 -2.51 -7.21
C LEU A 52 9.11 -3.86 -7.60
N LEU A 53 8.43 -4.96 -7.24
CA LEU A 53 8.90 -6.32 -7.48
C LEU A 53 8.67 -6.77 -8.93
N LEU A 54 7.50 -6.51 -9.51
CA LEU A 54 7.00 -7.22 -10.70
C LEU A 54 6.43 -6.32 -11.80
N THR A 55 6.17 -5.03 -11.59
CA THR A 55 5.41 -4.17 -12.53
C THR A 55 5.97 -4.15 -13.94
N PHE A 56 7.23 -4.44 -14.07
CA PHE A 56 7.95 -4.42 -15.35
C PHE A 56 8.23 -5.83 -15.87
N ALA A 57 7.79 -6.83 -15.13
CA ALA A 57 7.84 -8.21 -15.60
C ALA A 57 6.89 -8.36 -16.78
N GLY A 58 7.32 -9.12 -17.75
CA GLY A 58 6.49 -9.54 -18.88
C GLY A 58 5.48 -10.62 -18.44
N ASP A 59 5.51 -11.74 -19.10
CA ASP A 59 4.65 -12.88 -18.78
C ASP A 59 5.12 -13.60 -17.51
N LEU A 60 4.34 -13.51 -16.44
CA LEU A 60 4.62 -14.17 -15.15
C LEU A 60 4.57 -15.71 -15.23
N SER A 61 4.01 -16.30 -16.31
CA SER A 61 4.03 -17.74 -16.51
C SER A 61 5.43 -18.28 -16.86
N ASN A 62 6.34 -17.39 -17.22
CA ASN A 62 7.72 -17.72 -17.62
C ASN A 62 8.76 -17.32 -16.55
N ILE A 63 8.41 -17.50 -15.28
CA ILE A 63 9.35 -17.29 -14.17
C ILE A 63 10.40 -18.38 -14.17
N ASN A 64 11.67 -17.98 -14.20
CA ASN A 64 12.81 -18.87 -14.03
C ASN A 64 13.28 -18.82 -12.58
N ILE A 65 13.20 -19.94 -11.87
CA ILE A 65 13.65 -20.04 -10.48
C ILE A 65 14.95 -20.82 -10.46
N SER A 66 15.99 -20.23 -9.88
CA SER A 66 17.29 -20.85 -9.66
C SER A 66 17.68 -20.81 -8.20
N GLU A 67 18.34 -21.87 -7.75
CA GLU A 67 18.91 -21.97 -6.42
C GLU A 67 20.44 -22.02 -6.55
N SER A 68 21.14 -21.18 -5.81
CA SER A 68 22.59 -21.19 -5.70
C SER A 68 22.99 -21.14 -4.23
N GLY A 69 23.26 -22.29 -3.64
CA GLY A 69 23.48 -22.42 -2.21
C GLY A 69 22.25 -22.07 -1.39
N ASP A 70 22.34 -21.05 -0.55
CA ASP A 70 21.22 -20.55 0.25
C ASP A 70 20.42 -19.42 -0.45
N ASP A 71 20.83 -19.04 -1.66
CA ASP A 71 20.22 -17.93 -2.40
C ASP A 71 19.20 -18.48 -3.39
N LEU A 72 17.97 -18.00 -3.26
CA LEU A 72 16.89 -18.26 -4.19
C LEU A 72 16.70 -17.02 -5.08
N VAL A 73 16.77 -17.21 -6.40
CA VAL A 73 16.58 -16.14 -7.38
C VAL A 73 15.44 -16.49 -8.32
N ALA A 74 14.43 -15.62 -8.40
CA ALA A 74 13.38 -15.65 -9.39
C ALA A 74 13.66 -14.59 -10.46
N SER A 75 13.82 -15.00 -11.72
CA SER A 75 14.13 -14.12 -12.85
C SER A 75 12.98 -14.10 -13.85
N ILE A 76 12.57 -12.92 -14.26
CA ILE A 76 11.42 -12.69 -15.15
C ILE A 76 11.85 -11.69 -16.23
N LYS A 77 11.50 -12.00 -17.50
CA LYS A 77 11.81 -11.12 -18.62
C LYS A 77 10.97 -9.84 -18.58
N ILE A 78 11.63 -8.69 -18.75
CA ILE A 78 10.96 -7.39 -18.89
C ILE A 78 10.52 -7.20 -20.33
N HIS A 79 9.34 -6.62 -20.53
CA HIS A 79 8.89 -6.26 -21.87
C HIS A 79 9.86 -5.23 -22.49
N PRO A 80 10.42 -5.45 -23.69
CA PRO A 80 11.46 -4.60 -24.28
C PRO A 80 11.10 -3.11 -24.34
N GLY A 81 9.81 -2.78 -24.57
CA GLY A 81 9.32 -1.40 -24.61
C GLY A 81 9.41 -0.66 -23.27
N LEU A 82 9.59 -1.37 -22.16
CA LEU A 82 9.68 -0.77 -20.80
C LEU A 82 11.12 -0.54 -20.35
N MET A 83 12.12 -1.11 -21.03
CA MET A 83 13.53 -0.99 -20.65
C MET A 83 14.03 0.46 -20.58
N ALA A 84 13.53 1.32 -21.47
CA ALA A 84 13.92 2.74 -21.47
C ALA A 84 13.52 3.46 -20.17
N SER A 85 12.36 3.14 -19.60
CA SER A 85 11.89 3.72 -18.34
C SER A 85 12.61 3.14 -17.11
N MET A 86 13.29 1.99 -17.27
CA MET A 86 14.03 1.32 -16.20
C MET A 86 15.46 1.85 -15.99
N LYS A 87 15.97 2.74 -16.84
CA LYS A 87 17.33 3.29 -16.73
C LYS A 87 17.73 3.71 -15.30
N PRO A 88 16.89 4.37 -14.50
CA PRO A 88 17.27 4.77 -13.13
C PRO A 88 17.51 3.60 -12.18
N ARG A 89 16.96 2.40 -12.51
CA ARG A 89 17.03 1.18 -11.68
C ARG A 89 18.00 0.13 -12.18
N LEU A 90 18.57 0.30 -13.39
CA LEU A 90 19.44 -0.70 -14.00
C LEU A 90 20.61 -1.03 -13.06
N ASP A 91 20.80 -2.33 -12.86
CA ASP A 91 21.90 -2.94 -12.08
C ASP A 91 21.99 -2.44 -10.62
N LYS A 92 20.88 -1.85 -10.11
CA LYS A 92 20.77 -1.45 -8.71
C LYS A 92 19.92 -2.45 -7.94
N SER A 93 20.56 -3.16 -7.01
CA SER A 93 19.87 -4.04 -6.08
C SER A 93 19.20 -3.22 -4.99
N LEU A 94 17.86 -3.25 -4.95
CA LEU A 94 17.04 -2.49 -4.01
C LEU A 94 16.42 -3.44 -2.98
N ALA A 95 16.45 -3.06 -1.72
CA ALA A 95 15.61 -3.67 -0.69
C ALA A 95 14.14 -3.35 -0.95
N VAL A 96 13.22 -4.18 -0.47
CA VAL A 96 11.79 -4.09 -0.77
C VAL A 96 10.94 -4.28 0.48
N GLY A 97 9.66 -3.96 0.38
CA GLY A 97 8.69 -3.97 1.48
C GLY A 97 8.45 -2.56 2.03
N ASN A 98 7.29 -1.97 1.72
CA ASN A 98 6.99 -0.57 2.03
C ASN A 98 6.64 -0.34 3.50
N GLU A 99 5.99 -1.31 4.13
CA GLU A 99 5.61 -1.26 5.53
C GLU A 99 5.67 -2.64 6.19
N GLY A 100 5.65 -2.67 7.51
CA GLY A 100 5.61 -3.88 8.29
C GLY A 100 5.69 -3.60 9.78
N ALA A 101 5.77 -4.67 10.57
CA ALA A 101 5.88 -4.57 12.02
C ALA A 101 6.76 -5.68 12.60
N GLY A 102 7.28 -5.42 13.77
CA GLY A 102 8.12 -6.35 14.49
C GLY A 102 8.29 -5.95 15.95
N ILE A 103 9.23 -6.59 16.59
CA ILE A 103 9.59 -6.35 17.99
C ILE A 103 10.96 -5.69 18.02
N VAL A 104 11.12 -4.65 18.81
CA VAL A 104 12.42 -4.04 19.09
C VAL A 104 13.24 -5.01 19.93
N VAL A 105 14.32 -5.55 19.36
CA VAL A 105 15.18 -6.56 20.02
C VAL A 105 16.51 -5.97 20.52
N ASP A 106 16.89 -4.79 20.03
CA ASP A 106 18.05 -4.02 20.51
C ASP A 106 17.82 -2.53 20.21
N ALA A 107 18.54 -1.66 20.91
CA ALA A 107 18.38 -0.21 20.76
C ALA A 107 19.66 0.53 21.14
N GLY A 108 19.87 1.67 20.49
CA GLY A 108 20.90 2.62 20.85
C GLY A 108 20.71 3.19 22.26
N LYS A 109 21.72 3.86 22.76
CA LYS A 109 21.77 4.30 24.17
C LYS A 109 20.65 5.25 24.57
N ASN A 110 20.09 6.01 23.61
CA ASN A 110 19.12 7.06 23.87
C ASN A 110 17.65 6.57 23.84
N VAL A 111 17.40 5.33 23.36
CA VAL A 111 16.04 4.80 23.05
C VAL A 111 15.83 3.38 23.57
N LYS A 112 16.54 2.99 24.63
CA LYS A 112 16.50 1.64 25.22
C LYS A 112 15.14 1.25 25.79
N GLU A 113 14.32 2.22 26.15
CA GLU A 113 12.96 2.02 26.66
C GLU A 113 12.03 1.39 25.64
N LEU A 114 12.42 1.39 24.34
CA LEU A 114 11.66 0.75 23.27
C LEU A 114 11.91 -0.76 23.16
N ILE A 115 12.96 -1.29 23.81
CA ILE A 115 13.25 -2.74 23.77
C ILE A 115 12.05 -3.54 24.27
N GLY A 116 11.65 -4.54 23.50
CA GLY A 116 10.50 -5.41 23.76
C GLY A 116 9.15 -4.84 23.28
N LYS A 117 9.10 -3.60 22.79
CA LYS A 117 7.87 -3.02 22.24
C LYS A 117 7.57 -3.56 20.84
N THR A 118 6.28 -3.77 20.57
CA THR A 118 5.78 -3.95 19.19
C THR A 118 5.74 -2.61 18.49
N VAL A 119 6.33 -2.53 17.31
CA VAL A 119 6.35 -1.32 16.50
C VAL A 119 5.93 -1.61 15.07
N GLY A 120 5.13 -0.70 14.50
CA GLY A 120 4.84 -0.63 13.08
C GLY A 120 5.68 0.47 12.43
N LEU A 121 6.01 0.31 11.16
CA LEU A 121 6.78 1.31 10.43
C LEU A 121 6.60 1.22 8.91
N ALA A 122 6.85 2.34 8.23
CA ALA A 122 7.08 2.41 6.81
C ALA A 122 8.59 2.56 6.57
N GLY A 123 9.22 1.66 5.80
CA GLY A 123 10.68 1.64 5.76
C GLY A 123 11.32 1.30 4.43
N GLY A 124 10.59 0.81 3.43
CA GLY A 124 11.16 0.45 2.11
C GLY A 124 12.08 -0.78 2.11
N SER A 125 12.22 -1.48 3.24
CA SER A 125 13.05 -2.70 3.37
C SER A 125 12.45 -3.72 4.34
N MET A 126 11.13 -3.72 4.47
CA MET A 126 10.43 -4.55 5.46
C MET A 126 10.40 -6.06 5.12
N TYR A 127 10.79 -6.44 3.89
CA TYR A 127 10.96 -7.87 3.56
C TYR A 127 12.35 -8.35 3.98
N SER A 128 12.66 -8.14 5.25
CA SER A 128 13.91 -8.50 5.94
C SER A 128 13.62 -9.16 7.27
N GLN A 129 14.54 -9.96 7.78
CA GLN A 129 14.43 -10.49 9.14
C GLN A 129 14.71 -9.43 10.21
N TYR A 130 15.68 -8.56 9.94
CA TYR A 130 16.09 -7.48 10.87
C TYR A 130 16.33 -6.19 10.10
N ILE A 131 15.95 -5.07 10.69
CA ILE A 131 16.27 -3.73 10.20
C ILE A 131 16.64 -2.80 11.36
N CYS A 132 17.51 -1.83 11.09
CA CYS A 132 17.71 -0.67 11.97
C CYS A 132 17.02 0.55 11.36
N VAL A 133 16.33 1.29 12.21
CA VAL A 133 15.68 2.55 11.83
C VAL A 133 15.77 3.55 12.98
N PRO A 134 15.76 4.87 12.70
CA PRO A 134 15.59 5.87 13.73
C PRO A 134 14.30 5.62 14.53
N ALA A 135 14.37 5.71 15.85
CA ALA A 135 13.25 5.43 16.75
C ALA A 135 12.02 6.33 16.45
N ILE A 136 12.27 7.56 15.99
CA ILE A 136 11.21 8.52 15.59
C ILE A 136 10.33 8.03 14.44
N ASN A 137 10.83 7.08 13.63
CA ASN A 137 10.09 6.50 12.51
C ASN A 137 9.20 5.32 12.94
N CYS A 138 9.26 4.92 14.20
CA CYS A 138 8.49 3.81 14.74
C CYS A 138 7.17 4.29 15.33
N LEU A 139 6.07 3.67 14.94
CA LEU A 139 4.80 3.78 15.62
C LEU A 139 4.76 2.69 16.69
N VAL A 140 4.92 3.11 17.95
CA VAL A 140 4.83 2.19 19.10
C VAL A 140 3.37 1.78 19.27
N MET A 141 3.12 0.49 19.28
CA MET A 141 1.77 -0.07 19.42
C MET A 141 1.33 -0.12 20.89
N GLU A 142 0.02 -0.12 21.10
CA GLU A 142 -0.55 -0.37 22.41
C GLU A 142 -0.17 -1.77 22.92
N GLU A 143 -0.12 -1.91 24.24
CA GLU A 143 0.23 -3.17 24.87
C GLU A 143 -0.75 -4.29 24.47
N GLY A 144 -0.20 -5.44 24.09
CA GLY A 144 -0.98 -6.58 23.59
C GLY A 144 -1.17 -6.62 22.08
N THR A 145 -0.88 -5.54 21.34
CA THR A 145 -0.93 -5.55 19.88
C THR A 145 0.17 -6.46 19.30
N THR A 146 -0.22 -7.43 18.51
CA THR A 146 0.73 -8.32 17.83
C THR A 146 1.36 -7.66 16.61
N PRO A 147 2.59 -8.05 16.20
CA PRO A 147 3.18 -7.55 14.95
C PRO A 147 2.32 -7.80 13.72
N LYS A 148 1.54 -8.87 13.69
CA LYS A 148 0.64 -9.17 12.58
C LYS A 148 -0.48 -8.13 12.45
N GLU A 149 -1.04 -7.69 13.57
CA GLU A 149 -2.06 -6.62 13.61
C GLU A 149 -1.46 -5.27 13.26
N ALA A 150 -0.21 -5.02 13.69
CA ALA A 150 0.50 -3.77 13.43
C ALA A 150 1.06 -3.63 12.00
N ALA A 151 1.18 -4.74 11.24
CA ALA A 151 1.91 -4.77 9.99
C ALA A 151 1.40 -3.80 8.91
N SER A 152 0.09 -3.49 8.90
CA SER A 152 -0.55 -2.61 7.92
C SER A 152 -0.94 -1.24 8.52
N SER A 153 -0.11 -0.69 9.41
CA SER A 153 -0.45 0.54 10.15
C SER A 153 -0.10 1.84 9.43
N PHE A 154 0.59 1.78 8.29
CA PHE A 154 1.08 2.98 7.60
C PHE A 154 0.45 3.20 6.24
N VAL A 155 0.69 2.34 5.25
CA VAL A 155 0.37 2.64 3.84
C VAL A 155 -1.12 2.93 3.65
N ASN A 156 -1.99 2.01 4.02
CA ASN A 156 -3.42 2.17 3.81
C ASN A 156 -4.06 3.20 4.77
N PRO A 157 -3.77 3.19 6.09
CA PRO A 157 -4.36 4.18 7.01
C PRO A 157 -3.96 5.61 6.68
N LEU A 158 -2.68 5.88 6.40
CA LEU A 158 -2.22 7.22 6.05
C LEU A 158 -2.82 7.69 4.72
N THR A 159 -2.96 6.79 3.74
CA THR A 159 -3.62 7.13 2.47
C THR A 159 -5.09 7.47 2.69
N ALA A 160 -5.82 6.69 3.51
CA ALA A 160 -7.21 7.00 3.82
C ALA A 160 -7.36 8.34 4.55
N LEU A 161 -6.50 8.61 5.52
CA LEU A 161 -6.46 9.90 6.23
C LEU A 161 -6.09 11.05 5.28
N SER A 162 -5.14 10.85 4.36
CA SER A 162 -4.76 11.88 3.38
C SER A 162 -5.90 12.25 2.44
N PHE A 163 -6.79 11.30 2.09
CA PHE A 163 -7.99 11.61 1.30
C PHE A 163 -8.91 12.56 2.05
N ILE A 164 -9.11 12.31 3.34
CA ILE A 164 -9.96 13.15 4.20
C ILE A 164 -9.32 14.52 4.42
N GLU A 165 -8.03 14.58 4.67
CA GLU A 165 -7.33 15.86 4.83
C GLU A 165 -7.31 16.67 3.53
N THR A 166 -7.11 16.05 2.37
CA THR A 166 -7.24 16.71 1.07
C THR A 166 -8.65 17.27 0.89
N MET A 167 -9.69 16.48 1.19
CA MET A 167 -11.08 16.94 1.14
C MET A 167 -11.29 18.21 1.99
N LYS A 168 -10.80 18.19 3.24
CA LYS A 168 -10.94 19.34 4.14
C LYS A 168 -10.15 20.55 3.66
N MET A 169 -8.89 20.36 3.24
CA MET A 169 -8.01 21.44 2.78
C MET A 169 -8.52 22.13 1.51
N GLU A 170 -9.15 21.39 0.61
CA GLU A 170 -9.70 21.88 -0.64
C GLU A 170 -11.18 22.29 -0.54
N ASN A 171 -11.77 22.25 0.67
CA ASN A 171 -13.16 22.60 0.99
C ASN A 171 -14.21 21.77 0.26
N HIS A 172 -13.94 20.49 0.00
CA HIS A 172 -14.95 19.54 -0.46
C HIS A 172 -15.73 18.98 0.72
N SER A 173 -16.97 18.56 0.50
CA SER A 173 -17.88 18.05 1.54
C SER A 173 -18.04 16.53 1.53
N ALA A 174 -17.69 15.88 0.44
CA ALA A 174 -17.84 14.44 0.24
C ALA A 174 -16.83 13.91 -0.76
N ILE A 175 -16.63 12.59 -0.75
CA ILE A 175 -15.63 11.89 -1.55
C ILE A 175 -16.29 10.81 -2.41
N VAL A 176 -15.82 10.67 -3.66
CA VAL A 176 -16.06 9.49 -4.51
C VAL A 176 -14.76 8.72 -4.62
N HIS A 177 -14.77 7.39 -4.48
CA HIS A 177 -13.55 6.62 -4.72
C HIS A 177 -13.80 5.28 -5.41
N THR A 178 -12.83 4.83 -6.19
CA THR A 178 -12.82 3.53 -6.86
C THR A 178 -12.09 2.48 -6.01
N ALA A 179 -12.20 1.21 -6.40
CA ALA A 179 -11.63 0.08 -5.65
C ALA A 179 -12.06 0.05 -4.17
N ALA A 180 -13.30 0.46 -3.89
CA ALA A 180 -13.78 0.74 -2.53
C ALA A 180 -13.79 -0.48 -1.60
N ALA A 181 -13.84 -1.71 -2.12
CA ALA A 181 -13.75 -2.92 -1.31
C ALA A 181 -12.31 -3.37 -0.98
N SER A 182 -11.29 -2.61 -1.40
CA SER A 182 -9.89 -2.85 -0.98
C SER A 182 -9.70 -2.59 0.51
N ASN A 183 -8.56 -2.99 1.07
CA ASN A 183 -8.22 -2.69 2.47
C ASN A 183 -8.29 -1.18 2.75
N LEU A 184 -7.69 -0.37 1.88
CA LEU A 184 -7.75 1.09 1.97
C LEU A 184 -9.20 1.58 1.95
N GLY A 185 -10.00 1.10 0.99
CA GLY A 185 -11.39 1.53 0.85
C GLY A 185 -12.25 1.18 2.05
N GLN A 186 -12.08 -0.03 2.63
CA GLN A 186 -12.79 -0.43 3.84
C GLN A 186 -12.37 0.42 5.07
N MET A 187 -11.10 0.81 5.18
CA MET A 187 -10.63 1.75 6.22
C MET A 187 -11.28 3.12 6.02
N LEU A 188 -11.28 3.63 4.78
CA LEU A 188 -11.89 4.92 4.45
C LEU A 188 -13.39 4.95 4.78
N VAL A 189 -14.13 3.86 4.47
CA VAL A 189 -15.55 3.73 4.84
C VAL A 189 -15.75 3.88 6.35
N LYS A 190 -14.92 3.21 7.15
CA LYS A 190 -15.03 3.25 8.62
C LYS A 190 -14.75 4.66 9.15
N ILE A 191 -13.65 5.29 8.70
CA ILE A 191 -13.27 6.63 9.14
C ILE A 191 -14.35 7.65 8.72
N CYS A 192 -14.78 7.63 7.46
CA CYS A 192 -15.82 8.54 6.98
C CYS A 192 -17.14 8.38 7.74
N LYS A 193 -17.52 7.14 8.07
CA LYS A 193 -18.70 6.87 8.89
C LYS A 193 -18.57 7.46 10.30
N ASP A 194 -17.44 7.28 10.94
CA ASP A 194 -17.19 7.79 12.31
C ASP A 194 -17.13 9.33 12.33
N ASP A 195 -16.58 9.94 11.28
CA ASP A 195 -16.48 11.40 11.12
C ASP A 195 -17.74 12.04 10.50
N GLY A 196 -18.74 11.27 10.10
CA GLY A 196 -19.96 11.77 9.43
C GLY A 196 -19.71 12.34 8.04
N ILE A 197 -18.67 11.89 7.33
CA ILE A 197 -18.31 12.32 5.97
C ILE A 197 -19.05 11.45 4.94
N PRO A 198 -19.84 12.02 4.03
CA PRO A 198 -20.48 11.26 2.95
C PRO A 198 -19.42 10.67 2.00
N LEU A 199 -19.54 9.37 1.72
CA LEU A 199 -18.60 8.64 0.88
C LEU A 199 -19.33 7.81 -0.17
N VAL A 200 -19.07 8.08 -1.45
CA VAL A 200 -19.59 7.30 -2.58
C VAL A 200 -18.55 6.25 -2.97
N ASN A 201 -18.94 4.99 -2.87
CA ASN A 201 -18.08 3.83 -3.05
C ASN A 201 -18.34 3.17 -4.40
N ILE A 202 -17.33 3.05 -5.25
CA ILE A 202 -17.44 2.39 -6.55
C ILE A 202 -16.77 1.02 -6.50
N VAL A 203 -17.50 -0.01 -6.87
CA VAL A 203 -17.08 -1.42 -6.90
C VAL A 203 -17.46 -2.09 -8.22
N ARG A 204 -16.97 -3.32 -8.46
CA ARG A 204 -17.19 -4.03 -9.74
C ARG A 204 -18.04 -5.29 -9.62
N LYS A 205 -18.33 -5.76 -8.40
CA LYS A 205 -19.03 -7.03 -8.16
C LYS A 205 -20.01 -6.91 -7.01
N GLN A 206 -21.08 -7.72 -7.03
CA GLN A 206 -22.06 -7.74 -5.96
C GLN A 206 -21.46 -8.14 -4.60
N GLU A 207 -20.55 -9.11 -4.55
CA GLU A 207 -19.86 -9.50 -3.32
C GLU A 207 -19.15 -8.31 -2.64
N GLN A 208 -18.62 -7.39 -3.43
CA GLN A 208 -17.97 -6.17 -2.94
C GLN A 208 -18.99 -5.17 -2.38
N VAL A 209 -20.18 -5.07 -2.99
CA VAL A 209 -21.30 -4.30 -2.43
C VAL A 209 -21.65 -4.82 -1.05
N ASP A 210 -21.80 -6.14 -0.92
CA ASP A 210 -22.19 -6.79 0.33
C ASP A 210 -21.14 -6.56 1.44
N ILE A 211 -19.84 -6.66 1.11
CA ILE A 211 -18.74 -6.35 2.04
C ILE A 211 -18.89 -4.92 2.58
N LEU A 212 -19.07 -3.94 1.68
CA LEU A 212 -19.14 -2.53 2.07
C LEU A 212 -20.42 -2.21 2.85
N LYS A 213 -21.55 -2.76 2.46
CA LYS A 213 -22.81 -2.61 3.19
C LYS A 213 -22.70 -3.19 4.61
N ASN A 214 -22.06 -4.33 4.79
CA ASN A 214 -21.84 -4.95 6.11
C ASN A 214 -21.00 -4.09 7.06
N ILE A 215 -20.09 -3.26 6.56
CA ILE A 215 -19.32 -2.31 7.38
C ILE A 215 -19.98 -0.93 7.49
N GLY A 216 -21.16 -0.76 6.88
CA GLY A 216 -22.02 0.41 7.04
C GLY A 216 -21.86 1.48 5.96
N ALA A 217 -21.34 1.15 4.77
CA ALA A 217 -21.33 2.07 3.64
C ALA A 217 -22.74 2.40 3.18
N GLU A 218 -23.07 3.69 3.09
CA GLU A 218 -24.39 4.19 2.68
C GLU A 218 -24.53 4.19 1.15
N TYR A 219 -23.58 4.77 0.43
CA TYR A 219 -23.58 4.87 -1.02
C TYR A 219 -22.60 3.88 -1.63
N VAL A 220 -23.12 2.87 -2.34
CA VAL A 220 -22.30 1.86 -3.03
C VAL A 220 -22.84 1.68 -4.44
N CYS A 221 -22.00 1.96 -5.44
CA CYS A 221 -22.29 1.89 -6.86
C CYS A 221 -21.51 0.75 -7.52
N ASN A 222 -22.22 -0.22 -8.12
CA ASN A 222 -21.60 -1.37 -8.77
C ASN A 222 -21.52 -1.14 -10.29
N THR A 223 -20.32 -1.09 -10.85
CA THR A 223 -20.10 -0.86 -12.30
C THR A 223 -20.66 -1.96 -13.20
N SER A 224 -20.98 -3.15 -12.66
CA SER A 224 -21.63 -4.23 -13.40
C SER A 224 -23.16 -4.11 -13.43
N ASP A 225 -23.74 -3.14 -12.72
CA ASP A 225 -25.17 -2.88 -12.72
C ASP A 225 -25.55 -2.10 -13.99
N PRO A 226 -26.59 -2.50 -14.76
CA PRO A 226 -27.09 -1.73 -15.89
C PRO A 226 -27.48 -0.27 -15.54
N ASP A 227 -27.94 -0.03 -14.31
CA ASP A 227 -28.30 1.31 -13.81
C ASP A 227 -27.14 2.04 -13.10
N PHE A 228 -25.89 1.55 -13.24
CA PHE A 228 -24.72 2.10 -12.54
C PHE A 228 -24.61 3.62 -12.63
N MET A 229 -24.66 4.18 -13.85
CA MET A 229 -24.53 5.64 -14.04
C MET A 229 -25.64 6.43 -13.37
N LYS A 230 -26.86 5.94 -13.41
CA LYS A 230 -28.00 6.57 -12.74
C LYS A 230 -27.84 6.56 -11.22
N THR A 231 -27.39 5.43 -10.66
CA THR A 231 -27.12 5.26 -9.23
C THR A 231 -25.98 6.17 -8.78
N LEU A 232 -24.91 6.26 -9.58
CA LEU A 232 -23.74 7.10 -9.29
C LEU A 232 -24.10 8.59 -9.32
N ILE A 233 -24.78 9.08 -10.38
CA ILE A 233 -25.21 10.47 -10.48
C ILE A 233 -26.10 10.83 -9.28
N LYS A 234 -27.06 9.96 -8.94
CA LYS A 234 -27.92 10.17 -7.77
C LYS A 234 -27.09 10.30 -6.49
N ALA A 235 -26.15 9.39 -6.24
CA ALA A 235 -25.30 9.42 -5.05
C ALA A 235 -24.42 10.68 -5.00
N VAL A 236 -23.83 11.09 -6.13
CA VAL A 236 -23.01 12.31 -6.22
C VAL A 236 -23.85 13.56 -5.93
N VAL A 237 -25.04 13.67 -6.50
CA VAL A 237 -25.96 14.80 -6.26
C VAL A 237 -26.43 14.85 -4.80
N GLU A 238 -26.81 13.69 -4.22
CA GLU A 238 -27.28 13.61 -2.83
C GLU A 238 -26.17 13.94 -1.81
N THR A 239 -24.93 13.57 -2.10
CA THR A 239 -23.78 13.83 -1.20
C THR A 239 -23.10 15.17 -1.45
N GLY A 240 -23.32 15.79 -2.62
CA GLY A 240 -22.57 16.97 -3.05
C GLY A 240 -21.10 16.68 -3.30
N ALA A 241 -20.73 15.45 -3.66
CA ALA A 241 -19.34 15.04 -3.85
C ALA A 241 -18.72 15.71 -5.08
N THR A 242 -17.62 16.41 -4.87
CA THR A 242 -16.84 17.11 -5.90
C THR A 242 -15.36 16.69 -5.91
N LEU A 243 -14.94 15.74 -5.05
CA LEU A 243 -13.60 15.19 -4.97
C LEU A 243 -13.64 13.70 -5.30
N GLY A 244 -12.80 13.27 -6.24
CA GLY A 244 -12.68 11.87 -6.64
C GLY A 244 -11.27 11.32 -6.49
N PHE A 245 -11.15 10.13 -5.87
CA PHE A 245 -9.91 9.37 -5.82
C PHE A 245 -10.02 8.08 -6.63
N ASP A 246 -9.18 7.96 -7.64
CA ASP A 246 -9.15 6.79 -8.51
C ASP A 246 -7.92 5.92 -8.28
N ALA A 247 -8.16 4.72 -7.76
CA ALA A 247 -7.11 3.71 -7.54
C ALA A 247 -7.02 2.68 -8.68
N THR A 248 -7.91 2.75 -9.68
CA THR A 248 -7.97 1.74 -10.74
C THR A 248 -7.32 2.16 -12.04
N GLY A 249 -7.28 3.47 -12.31
CA GLY A 249 -6.82 4.03 -13.58
C GLY A 249 -7.68 3.63 -14.78
N GLY A 250 -7.41 4.21 -15.94
CA GLY A 250 -8.06 3.85 -17.21
C GLY A 250 -9.09 4.86 -17.71
N GLY A 251 -9.51 4.69 -18.97
CA GLY A 251 -10.32 5.66 -19.71
C GLY A 251 -11.74 5.92 -19.21
N ASN A 252 -12.27 5.09 -18.31
CA ASN A 252 -13.61 5.28 -17.73
C ASN A 252 -13.65 6.40 -16.66
N ASN A 253 -12.49 6.78 -16.14
CA ASN A 253 -12.41 7.75 -15.03
C ASN A 253 -12.47 9.20 -15.50
N GLY A 254 -12.04 9.49 -16.73
CA GLY A 254 -12.30 10.78 -17.36
C GLY A 254 -13.79 11.11 -17.47
N CYS A 255 -14.66 10.10 -17.58
CA CYS A 255 -16.11 10.26 -17.61
C CYS A 255 -16.71 10.65 -16.25
N LEU A 256 -16.09 10.20 -15.13
CA LEU A 256 -16.53 10.52 -13.77
C LEU A 256 -16.21 11.96 -13.38
N LEU A 257 -15.03 12.47 -13.79
CA LEU A 257 -14.64 13.86 -13.57
C LEU A 257 -15.44 14.83 -14.47
N TYR A 258 -15.80 14.40 -15.68
CA TYR A 258 -16.60 15.22 -16.60
C TYR A 258 -18.07 15.35 -16.19
N THR A 259 -18.63 14.39 -15.45
CA THR A 259 -20.04 14.46 -15.01
C THR A 259 -20.23 15.34 -13.77
N SER A 260 -19.18 15.62 -12.99
CA SER A 260 -19.29 16.60 -11.89
C SER A 260 -19.33 18.03 -12.41
N ASP A 261 -18.59 18.37 -13.46
CA ASP A 261 -18.67 19.68 -14.13
C ASP A 261 -19.98 19.86 -14.95
N ALA A 262 -20.52 18.76 -15.50
CA ALA A 262 -21.75 18.80 -16.27
C ALA A 262 -23.03 18.92 -15.41
N ALA A 263 -22.94 18.70 -14.09
CA ALA A 263 -24.06 18.91 -13.19
C ALA A 263 -24.38 20.41 -12.97
N ASP A 264 -23.40 21.29 -13.12
CA ASP A 264 -23.58 22.74 -13.04
C ASP A 264 -24.19 23.34 -14.32
N ASP A 265 -24.10 22.66 -15.49
CA ASP A 265 -24.64 23.11 -16.76
C ASP A 265 -26.11 22.69 -16.99
N VAL A 266 -26.72 21.88 -16.14
CA VAL A 266 -28.09 21.35 -16.27
C VAL A 266 -29.10 22.09 -15.38
N VAL A 267 -28.68 23.10 -14.62
CA VAL A 267 -29.53 23.96 -13.79
C VAL A 267 -29.51 25.39 -14.34
N GLY A 268 -29.83 25.52 -15.62
CA GLY A 268 -30.05 26.77 -16.30
C GLY A 268 -31.42 26.77 -16.97
#